data_a1218f8375160b7196ca20848227270f
#
_entry.id   a1218f8375160b7196ca20848227270f
#
_cell.length_a   1.000
_cell.length_b   1.000
_cell.length_c   1.000
_cell.angle_alpha   90.00
_cell.angle_beta   90.00
_cell.angle_gamma   90.00
#
_symmetry.space_group_name_H-M   'P 1'
#
loop_
_entity.id
_entity.type
_entity.pdbx_description
1 polymer ?
#
loop_
_entity_poly.entity_id
_entity_poly.type
_entity_poly.pdbx_seq_one_letter_code
_entity_poly.pdbx_strand_id
1 'polypeptide(L)'
;MRTLGLVKARCRTAGERSVNHPSCRRKLTMNPASQNSHEQRILNWLTYWLPPLLMMAAIFYLSHQPDLPHAPEPWLDVLLKKLGHATEYAILFLLLLRAYRRDRAAEQALKTSALAAAAYAITDELHQAFVPGRSANWYDVVIDASGVLLLWWLLRRRRRRLFRRKDEYLAE
;
A
#
# COMPACT_ATOMS: atom_id res chain seq x y z
N MET A 1 -6.31 25.94 1.52
CA MET A 1 -6.66 27.00 2.48
C MET A 1 -7.17 26.34 3.72
N ARG A 2 -6.38 26.22 4.77
CA ARG A 2 -6.82 25.82 6.12
C ARG A 2 -6.21 26.79 7.10
N THR A 3 -7.09 27.47 7.80
CA THR A 3 -6.94 28.54 8.76
C THR A 3 -5.99 28.18 9.91
N LEU A 4 -5.01 29.05 10.11
CA LEU A 4 -4.17 29.11 11.29
C LEU A 4 -5.05 29.35 12.54
N GLY A 5 -5.20 28.35 13.39
CA GLY A 5 -5.81 28.47 14.70
C GLY A 5 -4.88 29.25 15.64
N LEU A 6 -5.19 30.53 15.86
CA LEU A 6 -4.58 31.33 16.90
C LEU A 6 -5.02 30.80 18.28
N VAL A 7 -4.12 30.13 18.98
CA VAL A 7 -4.30 29.84 20.41
C VAL A 7 -4.04 31.13 21.17
N LYS A 8 -5.14 31.82 21.60
CA LYS A 8 -5.07 32.94 22.54
C LYS A 8 -4.64 32.42 23.91
N ALA A 9 -3.38 32.65 24.27
CA ALA A 9 -2.95 32.52 25.66
C ALA A 9 -3.58 33.66 26.49
N ARG A 10 -4.52 33.31 27.39
CA ARG A 10 -5.15 34.22 28.32
C ARG A 10 -4.16 34.46 29.48
N CYS A 11 -3.49 35.62 29.50
CA CYS A 11 -2.79 36.08 30.69
C CYS A 11 -3.86 36.48 31.73
N ARG A 12 -3.89 35.77 32.85
CA ARG A 12 -4.73 36.13 34.03
C ARG A 12 -4.03 37.27 34.76
N THR A 13 -4.61 38.43 34.75
CA THR A 13 -4.18 39.58 35.57
C THR A 13 -4.56 39.32 37.02
N ALA A 14 -3.58 39.20 37.89
CA ALA A 14 -3.73 39.36 39.32
C ALA A 14 -2.85 40.56 39.73
N GLY A 15 -3.46 41.48 40.41
CA GLY A 15 -3.14 42.72 41.00
C GLY A 15 -1.68 43.15 41.20
N GLU A 16 -1.48 44.44 40.90
CA GLU A 16 -0.59 45.43 41.48
C GLU A 16 0.79 45.00 42.00
N ARG A 17 1.81 45.41 41.35
CA ARG A 17 2.82 46.42 41.74
C ARG A 17 3.89 46.54 40.65
N SER A 18 4.14 47.79 40.27
CA SER A 18 5.20 48.28 39.41
C SER A 18 6.57 47.69 39.80
N VAL A 19 7.15 46.92 38.90
CA VAL A 19 8.61 46.75 38.75
C VAL A 19 8.89 46.52 37.30
N ASN A 20 9.78 47.30 36.70
CA ASN A 20 10.34 47.19 35.36
C ASN A 20 10.71 45.73 35.01
N HIS A 21 9.94 45.07 34.14
CA HIS A 21 10.35 43.81 33.57
C HIS A 21 10.84 44.01 32.16
N PRO A 22 12.13 43.68 31.87
CA PRO A 22 12.68 43.73 30.51
C PRO A 22 12.02 42.67 29.67
N SER A 23 11.40 43.15 28.60
CA SER A 23 11.16 42.43 27.33
C SER A 23 10.94 40.93 27.44
N CYS A 24 9.73 40.49 27.38
CA CYS A 24 9.36 39.15 26.95
C CYS A 24 9.73 39.00 25.46
N ARG A 25 11.03 38.84 25.18
CA ARG A 25 11.55 38.46 23.89
C ARG A 25 11.22 36.99 23.74
N ARG A 26 9.97 36.70 23.28
CA ARG A 26 9.56 35.34 22.89
C ARG A 26 10.46 34.91 21.76
N LYS A 27 11.55 34.20 22.08
CA LYS A 27 12.29 33.44 21.09
C LYS A 27 11.27 32.54 20.41
N LEU A 28 10.96 32.79 19.15
CA LEU A 28 10.30 31.85 18.27
C LEU A 28 11.28 30.69 18.04
N THR A 29 11.43 29.86 19.07
CA THR A 29 12.06 28.57 18.89
C THR A 29 11.07 27.74 18.12
N MET A 30 11.29 27.56 16.84
CA MET A 30 10.59 26.54 16.06
C MET A 30 10.75 25.24 16.83
N ASN A 31 9.61 24.66 17.24
CA ASN A 31 9.59 23.44 18.03
C ASN A 31 10.20 22.31 17.18
N PRO A 32 11.36 21.75 17.55
CA PRO A 32 12.01 20.68 16.79
C PRO A 32 11.12 19.45 16.63
N ALA A 33 10.11 19.27 17.51
CA ALA A 33 9.12 18.21 17.42
C ALA A 33 8.23 18.31 16.17
N SER A 34 8.07 19.49 15.55
CA SER A 34 7.28 19.64 14.32
C SER A 34 8.03 19.21 13.06
N GLN A 35 9.34 19.38 13.02
CA GLN A 35 10.18 18.91 11.90
C GLN A 35 10.30 17.39 11.90
N ASN A 36 10.52 16.76 13.05
CA ASN A 36 10.58 15.31 13.17
C ASN A 36 9.27 14.61 12.74
N SER A 37 8.12 15.27 12.85
CA SER A 37 6.83 14.70 12.46
C SER A 37 6.67 14.58 10.94
N HIS A 38 7.23 15.48 10.16
CA HIS A 38 7.17 15.44 8.69
C HIS A 38 8.11 14.38 8.12
N GLU A 39 9.33 14.33 8.58
CA GLU A 39 10.32 13.33 8.17
C GLU A 39 9.84 11.91 8.50
N GLN A 40 9.32 11.70 9.71
CA GLN A 40 8.75 10.41 10.09
C GLN A 40 7.53 10.01 9.26
N ARG A 41 6.71 10.96 8.84
CA ARG A 41 5.58 10.68 7.92
C ARG A 41 6.06 10.24 6.55
N ILE A 42 7.08 10.90 6.01
CA ILE A 42 7.68 10.55 4.71
C ILE A 42 8.34 9.16 4.78
N LEU A 43 9.17 8.92 5.79
CA LEU A 43 9.83 7.63 6.01
C LEU A 43 8.79 6.50 6.17
N ASN A 44 7.74 6.74 6.95
CA ASN A 44 6.66 5.79 7.11
C ASN A 44 5.90 5.55 5.79
N TRP A 45 5.64 6.60 5.02
CA TRP A 45 5.00 6.46 3.71
C TRP A 45 5.87 5.63 2.76
N LEU A 46 7.15 5.95 2.67
CA LEU A 46 8.12 5.19 1.86
C LEU A 46 8.19 3.72 2.27
N THR A 47 8.25 3.41 3.58
CA THR A 47 8.33 2.04 4.09
C THR A 47 7.13 1.18 3.66
N TYR A 48 5.95 1.77 3.51
CA TYR A 48 4.75 1.02 3.12
C TYR A 48 4.50 1.01 1.61
N TRP A 49 4.80 2.11 0.89
CA TRP A 49 4.50 2.23 -0.52
C TRP A 49 5.64 1.88 -1.46
N LEU A 50 6.89 2.01 -1.02
CA LEU A 50 8.04 1.66 -1.84
C LEU A 50 8.05 0.17 -2.26
N PRO A 51 7.77 -0.81 -1.38
CA PRO A 51 7.77 -2.21 -1.78
C PRO A 51 6.75 -2.55 -2.89
N PRO A 52 5.45 -2.14 -2.82
CA PRO A 52 4.54 -2.40 -3.93
C PRO A 52 4.93 -1.67 -5.21
N LEU A 53 5.49 -0.45 -5.14
CA LEU A 53 5.95 0.28 -6.32
C LEU A 53 7.17 -0.41 -6.97
N LEU A 54 8.12 -0.92 -6.19
CA LEU A 54 9.23 -1.71 -6.70
C LEU A 54 8.75 -3.02 -7.33
N MET A 55 7.75 -3.67 -6.74
CA MET A 55 7.15 -4.88 -7.31
C MET A 55 6.45 -4.59 -8.65
N MET A 56 5.70 -3.50 -8.74
CA MET A 56 5.10 -3.05 -10.01
C MET A 56 6.17 -2.78 -11.06
N ALA A 57 7.25 -2.08 -10.70
CA ALA A 57 8.37 -1.82 -11.60
C ALA A 57 9.06 -3.12 -12.06
N ALA A 58 9.22 -4.11 -11.17
CA ALA A 58 9.79 -5.41 -11.50
C ALA A 58 8.90 -6.20 -12.47
N ILE A 59 7.59 -6.26 -12.22
CA ILE A 59 6.62 -6.89 -13.12
C ILE A 59 6.71 -6.23 -14.50
N PHE A 60 6.63 -4.89 -14.55
CA PHE A 60 6.72 -4.14 -15.81
C PHE A 60 8.01 -4.43 -16.57
N TYR A 61 9.14 -4.47 -15.87
CA TYR A 61 10.44 -4.80 -16.48
C TYR A 61 10.46 -6.21 -17.06
N LEU A 62 9.98 -7.22 -16.33
CA LEU A 62 9.91 -8.60 -16.78
C LEU A 62 8.92 -8.77 -17.94
N SER A 63 7.80 -8.07 -17.89
CA SER A 63 6.79 -8.07 -18.97
C SER A 63 7.30 -7.42 -20.26
N HIS A 64 8.27 -6.52 -20.15
CA HIS A 64 8.88 -5.86 -21.32
C HIS A 64 9.95 -6.73 -22.01
N GLN A 65 10.42 -7.82 -21.38
CA GLN A 65 11.45 -8.68 -21.97
C GLN A 65 10.84 -9.63 -23.00
N PRO A 66 11.27 -9.57 -24.29
CA PRO A 66 10.76 -10.47 -25.32
C PRO A 66 11.25 -11.91 -25.11
N ASP A 67 12.50 -12.06 -24.64
CA ASP A 67 13.20 -13.35 -24.51
C ASP A 67 13.48 -13.67 -23.06
N LEU A 68 12.54 -14.31 -22.39
CA LEU A 68 12.77 -14.92 -21.08
C LEU A 68 13.39 -16.32 -21.25
N PRO A 69 14.20 -16.78 -20.27
CA PRO A 69 14.72 -18.14 -20.28
C PRO A 69 13.63 -19.17 -20.53
N HIS A 70 13.85 -20.09 -21.46
CA HIS A 70 12.91 -21.14 -21.81
C HIS A 70 13.23 -22.43 -21.05
N ALA A 71 12.18 -23.10 -20.55
CA ALA A 71 12.33 -24.47 -20.05
C ALA A 71 12.54 -25.46 -21.22
N PRO A 72 13.19 -26.61 -20.99
CA PRO A 72 13.46 -27.62 -22.05
C PRO A 72 12.19 -28.13 -22.75
N GLU A 73 11.08 -28.23 -21.97
CA GLU A 73 9.81 -28.73 -22.47
C GLU A 73 8.82 -27.54 -22.67
N PRO A 74 8.21 -27.41 -23.87
CA PRO A 74 7.31 -26.26 -24.16
C PRO A 74 6.14 -26.09 -23.20
N TRP A 75 5.53 -27.21 -22.78
CA TRP A 75 4.39 -27.15 -21.82
C TRP A 75 4.84 -26.68 -20.44
N LEU A 76 6.06 -27.08 -20.02
CA LEU A 76 6.64 -26.68 -18.73
C LEU A 76 7.00 -25.19 -18.74
N ASP A 77 7.54 -24.70 -19.87
CA ASP A 77 7.84 -23.28 -20.05
C ASP A 77 6.61 -22.41 -19.89
N VAL A 78 5.51 -22.78 -20.57
CA VAL A 78 4.24 -22.07 -20.44
C VAL A 78 3.71 -22.13 -19.01
N LEU A 79 3.75 -23.30 -18.36
CA LEU A 79 3.27 -23.47 -16.99
C LEU A 79 4.07 -22.61 -16.00
N LEU A 80 5.40 -22.64 -16.08
CA LEU A 80 6.27 -21.87 -15.18
C LEU A 80 6.07 -20.37 -15.36
N LYS A 81 5.96 -19.88 -16.59
CA LYS A 81 5.69 -18.47 -16.86
C LYS A 81 4.34 -18.05 -16.27
N LYS A 82 3.29 -18.82 -16.47
CA LYS A 82 1.95 -18.52 -15.94
C LYS A 82 1.89 -18.59 -14.41
N LEU A 83 2.54 -19.57 -13.78
CA LEU A 83 2.67 -19.64 -12.33
C LEU A 83 3.51 -18.48 -11.77
N GLY A 84 4.55 -18.08 -12.49
CA GLY A 84 5.36 -16.91 -12.17
C GLY A 84 4.49 -15.66 -12.09
N HIS A 85 3.76 -15.33 -13.14
CA HIS A 85 2.85 -14.19 -13.20
C HIS A 85 1.79 -14.24 -12.08
N ALA A 86 1.08 -15.36 -11.93
CA ALA A 86 0.10 -15.49 -10.85
C ALA A 86 0.72 -15.25 -9.46
N THR A 87 1.97 -15.68 -9.24
CA THR A 87 2.70 -15.48 -7.99
C THR A 87 3.10 -14.02 -7.80
N GLU A 88 3.60 -13.36 -8.84
CA GLU A 88 3.98 -11.95 -8.82
C GLU A 88 2.78 -11.06 -8.44
N TYR A 89 1.62 -11.29 -9.05
CA TYR A 89 0.40 -10.56 -8.72
C TYR A 89 -0.14 -10.88 -7.32
N ALA A 90 0.01 -12.12 -6.86
CA ALA A 90 -0.31 -12.51 -5.50
C ALA A 90 0.57 -11.76 -4.46
N ILE A 91 1.88 -11.64 -4.74
CA ILE A 91 2.81 -10.87 -3.91
C ILE A 91 2.46 -9.38 -3.96
N LEU A 92 2.21 -8.81 -5.14
CA LEU A 92 1.79 -7.42 -5.30
C LEU A 92 0.54 -7.12 -4.47
N PHE A 93 -0.46 -8.01 -4.53
CA PHE A 93 -1.68 -7.89 -3.71
C PHE A 93 -1.36 -7.83 -2.20
N LEU A 94 -0.46 -8.68 -1.69
CA LEU A 94 -0.07 -8.68 -0.27
C LEU A 94 0.66 -7.40 0.12
N LEU A 95 1.54 -6.88 -0.74
CA LEU A 95 2.26 -5.63 -0.52
C LEU A 95 1.29 -4.43 -0.51
N LEU A 96 0.35 -4.39 -1.44
CA LEU A 96 -0.71 -3.38 -1.48
C LEU A 96 -1.64 -3.48 -0.27
N LEU A 97 -1.99 -4.70 0.15
CA LEU A 97 -2.79 -4.95 1.35
C LEU A 97 -2.10 -4.41 2.60
N ARG A 98 -0.79 -4.64 2.73
CA ARG A 98 0.01 -4.08 3.83
C ARG A 98 -0.02 -2.54 3.82
N ALA A 99 0.12 -1.91 2.66
CA ALA A 99 0.09 -0.46 2.51
C ALA A 99 -1.29 0.13 2.84
N TYR A 100 -2.36 -0.42 2.29
CA TYR A 100 -3.72 0.08 2.51
C TYR A 100 -4.26 -0.17 3.93
N ARG A 101 -3.80 -1.20 4.62
CA ARG A 101 -4.20 -1.50 6.02
C ARG A 101 -3.77 -0.44 7.01
N ARG A 102 -2.84 0.42 6.65
CA ARG A 102 -2.41 1.53 7.48
C ARG A 102 -3.51 2.57 7.69
N ASP A 103 -4.23 2.90 6.62
CA ASP A 103 -5.14 4.06 6.60
C ASP A 103 -6.62 3.65 6.39
N ARG A 104 -6.89 2.35 6.24
CA ARG A 104 -8.23 1.82 5.92
C ARG A 104 -8.64 0.67 6.83
N ALA A 105 -9.93 0.56 7.06
CA ALA A 105 -10.49 -0.62 7.71
C ALA A 105 -10.10 -1.90 6.94
N ALA A 106 -9.90 -3.01 7.67
CA ALA A 106 -9.34 -4.23 7.10
C ALA A 106 -10.15 -4.81 5.92
N GLU A 107 -11.47 -4.64 5.91
CA GLU A 107 -12.32 -5.09 4.78
C GLU A 107 -12.15 -4.19 3.55
N GLN A 108 -12.07 -2.87 3.75
CA GLN A 108 -11.83 -1.93 2.67
C GLN A 108 -10.43 -2.11 2.10
N ALA A 109 -9.40 -2.26 2.95
CA ALA A 109 -8.04 -2.52 2.52
C ALA A 109 -7.96 -3.80 1.67
N LEU A 110 -8.63 -4.88 2.09
CA LEU A 110 -8.67 -6.15 1.36
C LEU A 110 -9.30 -6.01 -0.04
N LYS A 111 -10.41 -5.27 -0.15
CA LYS A 111 -11.07 -5.03 -1.44
C LYS A 111 -10.26 -4.11 -2.33
N THR A 112 -9.76 -2.99 -1.77
CA THR A 112 -9.01 -1.99 -2.55
C THR A 112 -7.70 -2.56 -3.09
N SER A 113 -6.97 -3.36 -2.28
CA SER A 113 -5.74 -3.99 -2.74
C SER A 113 -5.98 -5.03 -3.83
N ALA A 114 -7.07 -5.82 -3.74
CA ALA A 114 -7.42 -6.77 -4.79
C ALA A 114 -7.79 -6.07 -6.10
N LEU A 115 -8.58 -5.00 -6.02
CA LEU A 115 -8.94 -4.19 -7.19
C LEU A 115 -7.72 -3.51 -7.81
N ALA A 116 -6.81 -2.96 -7.00
CA ALA A 116 -5.61 -2.32 -7.49
C ALA A 116 -4.65 -3.32 -8.17
N ALA A 117 -4.45 -4.51 -7.59
CA ALA A 117 -3.63 -5.55 -8.20
C ALA A 117 -4.25 -6.06 -9.51
N ALA A 118 -5.58 -6.28 -9.55
CA ALA A 118 -6.27 -6.71 -10.77
C ALA A 118 -6.24 -5.64 -11.87
N ALA A 119 -6.41 -4.37 -11.52
CA ALA A 119 -6.28 -3.26 -12.46
C ALA A 119 -4.86 -3.17 -13.03
N TYR A 120 -3.84 -3.42 -12.20
CA TYR A 120 -2.46 -3.45 -12.68
C TYR A 120 -2.22 -4.63 -13.63
N ALA A 121 -2.77 -5.83 -13.38
CA ALA A 121 -2.69 -6.96 -14.30
C ALA A 121 -3.28 -6.62 -15.68
N ILE A 122 -4.41 -5.90 -15.72
CA ILE A 122 -5.00 -5.43 -16.99
C ILE A 122 -4.05 -4.46 -17.71
N THR A 123 -3.43 -3.52 -17.00
CA THR A 123 -2.50 -2.55 -17.59
C THR A 123 -1.23 -3.21 -18.10
N ASP A 124 -0.74 -4.25 -17.40
CA ASP A 124 0.43 -5.02 -17.81
C ASP A 124 0.16 -5.82 -19.08
N GLU A 125 -0.97 -6.52 -19.15
CA GLU A 125 -1.37 -7.25 -20.37
C GLU A 125 -1.57 -6.31 -21.56
N LEU A 126 -2.17 -5.15 -21.33
CA LEU A 126 -2.29 -4.13 -22.36
C LEU A 126 -0.91 -3.63 -22.81
N HIS A 127 0.05 -3.47 -21.90
CA HIS A 127 1.42 -3.13 -22.24
C HIS A 127 2.08 -4.23 -23.09
N GLN A 128 1.92 -5.51 -22.71
CA GLN A 128 2.46 -6.65 -23.45
C GLN A 128 1.95 -6.72 -24.90
N ALA A 129 0.73 -6.23 -25.17
CA ALA A 129 0.19 -6.13 -26.53
C ALA A 129 1.05 -5.26 -27.47
N PHE A 130 1.83 -4.33 -26.91
CA PHE A 130 2.73 -3.45 -27.67
C PHE A 130 4.18 -3.91 -27.68
N VAL A 131 4.51 -5.01 -27.01
CA VAL A 131 5.88 -5.55 -26.96
C VAL A 131 6.08 -6.55 -28.10
N PRO A 132 7.03 -6.30 -29.05
CA PRO A 132 7.32 -7.23 -30.12
C PRO A 132 7.69 -8.63 -29.58
N GLY A 133 7.12 -9.68 -30.18
CA GLY A 133 7.38 -11.07 -29.75
C GLY A 133 6.51 -11.57 -28.59
N ARG A 134 5.66 -10.72 -27.98
CA ARG A 134 4.65 -11.12 -27.00
C ARG A 134 3.26 -11.18 -27.62
N SER A 135 2.48 -12.18 -27.23
CA SER A 135 1.06 -12.29 -27.58
C SER A 135 0.23 -11.97 -26.36
N ALA A 136 -0.42 -10.81 -26.35
CA ALA A 136 -1.38 -10.47 -25.31
C ALA A 136 -2.66 -11.27 -25.50
N ASN A 137 -3.12 -11.92 -24.44
CA ASN A 137 -4.35 -12.71 -24.46
C ASN A 137 -5.17 -12.42 -23.21
N TRP A 138 -6.44 -12.13 -23.39
CA TRP A 138 -7.36 -11.83 -22.29
C TRP A 138 -7.39 -12.90 -21.18
N TYR A 139 -7.13 -14.17 -21.51
CA TYR A 139 -7.06 -15.25 -20.52
C TYR A 139 -5.82 -15.16 -19.64
N ASP A 140 -4.75 -14.48 -20.06
CA ASP A 140 -3.58 -14.25 -19.23
C ASP A 140 -3.92 -13.28 -18.08
N VAL A 141 -4.74 -12.26 -18.31
CA VAL A 141 -5.33 -11.43 -17.24
C VAL A 141 -6.08 -12.28 -16.21
N VAL A 142 -6.83 -13.30 -16.66
CA VAL A 142 -7.58 -14.18 -15.75
C VAL A 142 -6.64 -15.03 -14.91
N ILE A 143 -5.53 -15.51 -15.49
CA ILE A 143 -4.52 -16.29 -14.78
C ILE A 143 -3.82 -15.42 -13.74
N ASP A 144 -3.40 -14.22 -14.12
CA ASP A 144 -2.75 -13.25 -13.22
C ASP A 144 -3.68 -12.87 -12.07
N ALA A 145 -4.94 -12.56 -12.39
CA ALA A 145 -5.94 -12.28 -11.38
C ALA A 145 -6.26 -13.49 -10.49
N SER A 146 -6.06 -14.72 -10.96
CA SER A 146 -6.35 -15.93 -10.17
C SER A 146 -5.51 -16.01 -8.90
N GLY A 147 -4.23 -15.63 -8.94
CA GLY A 147 -3.37 -15.54 -7.77
C GLY A 147 -3.89 -14.54 -6.73
N VAL A 148 -4.32 -13.36 -7.20
CA VAL A 148 -4.95 -12.32 -6.36
C VAL A 148 -6.25 -12.83 -5.74
N LEU A 149 -7.14 -13.42 -6.55
CA LEU A 149 -8.45 -13.92 -6.12
C LEU A 149 -8.33 -15.06 -5.12
N LEU A 150 -7.40 -15.98 -5.33
CA LEU A 150 -7.13 -17.09 -4.41
C LEU A 150 -6.71 -16.57 -3.04
N LEU A 151 -5.72 -15.68 -2.98
CA LEU A 151 -5.27 -15.11 -1.72
C LEU A 151 -6.35 -14.25 -1.05
N TRP A 152 -7.06 -13.43 -1.83
CA TRP A 152 -8.18 -12.65 -1.32
C TRP A 152 -9.24 -13.54 -0.67
N TRP A 153 -9.63 -14.65 -1.32
CA TRP A 153 -10.60 -15.60 -0.81
C TRP A 153 -10.11 -16.29 0.47
N LEU A 154 -8.84 -16.76 0.49
CA LEU A 154 -8.23 -17.41 1.65
C LEU A 154 -8.19 -16.47 2.86
N LEU A 155 -7.74 -15.22 2.67
CA LEU A 155 -7.67 -14.23 3.74
C LEU A 155 -9.06 -13.85 4.25
N ARG A 156 -10.03 -13.70 3.36
CA ARG A 156 -11.43 -13.41 3.72
C ARG A 156 -12.04 -14.57 4.50
N ARG A 157 -11.82 -15.80 4.05
CA ARG A 157 -12.32 -17.01 4.74
C ARG A 157 -11.69 -17.16 6.13
N ARG A 158 -10.37 -16.96 6.25
CA ARG A 158 -9.65 -17.00 7.54
C ARG A 158 -10.20 -15.95 8.50
N ARG A 159 -10.40 -14.73 8.03
CA ARG A 159 -10.95 -13.65 8.83
C ARG A 159 -12.36 -13.97 9.36
N ARG A 160 -13.25 -14.45 8.51
CA ARG A 160 -14.62 -14.84 8.92
C ARG A 160 -14.62 -15.93 10.00
N ARG A 161 -13.72 -16.91 9.90
CA ARG A 161 -13.59 -17.96 10.90
C ARG A 161 -13.14 -17.43 12.27
N LEU A 162 -12.21 -16.46 12.28
CA LEU A 162 -11.71 -15.84 13.51
C LEU A 162 -12.80 -15.01 14.21
N PHE A 163 -13.61 -14.28 13.46
CA PHE A 163 -14.74 -13.52 14.02
C PHE A 163 -15.78 -14.47 14.63
N ARG A 164 -16.16 -15.53 13.93
CA ARG A 164 -17.14 -16.51 14.43
C ARG A 164 -16.69 -17.18 15.73
N ARG A 165 -15.43 -17.56 15.85
CA ARG A 165 -14.89 -18.12 17.10
C ARG A 165 -14.95 -17.11 18.25
N LYS A 166 -14.69 -15.84 18.00
CA LYS A 166 -14.75 -14.80 19.03
C LYS A 166 -16.17 -14.63 19.55
N ASP A 167 -17.16 -14.68 18.65
CA ASP A 167 -18.58 -14.56 19.04
C ASP A 167 -19.04 -15.77 19.87
N GLU A 168 -18.56 -16.97 19.57
CA GLU A 168 -18.80 -18.21 20.34
C GLU A 168 -18.24 -18.09 21.79
N TYR A 169 -17.00 -17.59 21.96
CA TYR A 169 -16.37 -17.36 23.28
C TYR A 169 -17.02 -16.28 24.14
N LEU A 170 -17.72 -15.32 23.53
CA LEU A 170 -18.41 -14.26 24.26
C LEU A 170 -19.86 -14.62 24.61
N ALA A 171 -20.36 -15.72 24.07
CA ALA A 171 -21.73 -16.24 24.33
C ALA A 171 -21.77 -17.34 25.45
N GLU A 172 -20.60 -17.81 25.87
CA GLU A 172 -20.41 -18.69 27.03
C GLU A 172 -20.14 -17.87 28.31
#